data_48c9d6ad6d4a630acdad39f9e25e407c
#
_entry.id   48c9d6ad6d4a630acdad39f9e25e407c
#
_cell.length_a   1.000
_cell.length_b   1.000
_cell.length_c   1.000
_cell.angle_alpha   90.00
_cell.angle_beta   90.00
_cell.angle_gamma   90.00
#
_symmetry.space_group_name_H-M   'P 1'
#
loop_
_entity.id
_entity.type
_entity.pdbx_description
1 polymer ?
#
loop_
_entity_poly.entity_id
_entity_poly.type
_entity_poly.pdbx_seq_one_letter_code
_entity_poly.pdbx_strand_id
1 'polypeptide(L)'
;CQASYISTGRSANRGECAQICRYKFNLEDSTGKQYLTGKHLLSLRDLSRLDALEAMLDAGIRSFKIEGRLKDADYVKNVVAAYSGRLNDVIASHPGCWQRSSLGRSTINFTPDVERSFDRGFTSYFLQKPTQALRMSSMSTPKFIGKKIGRITRLLRPITIEVQTTVSIANGDGLGFFNAAGQFTGFRVNRVEGNRLYPAQKVEGLTPGQVLYRNADKQFTDAIQRIDAAIRLVDIDAVLRPIPKGISLRLDLGNGIFAEEALRIDIQESRTSQHSNHKNIVGKLGDTAYRLRYLDDRAADFFLPASVLTSLRRKAVAALDSAIMLRHDFHRRPVNEITSKSAIPHYPASEPLPTRHLNIANKWAEDFYKKSVGTNAPLPYAVEVDSSQRNNN
;
A
#
# COMPACT_ATOMS: atom_id res chain seq x y z
N CYS A 1 12.56 2.60 -18.40
CA CYS A 1 12.83 4.04 -18.60
C CYS A 1 14.00 4.21 -19.57
N GLN A 2 13.71 4.66 -20.79
CA GLN A 2 14.72 4.87 -21.82
C GLN A 2 15.82 5.86 -21.41
N ALA A 3 15.47 6.94 -20.67
CA ALA A 3 16.45 7.92 -20.21
C ALA A 3 17.57 7.27 -19.37
N SER A 4 17.20 6.33 -18.45
CA SER A 4 18.21 5.60 -17.66
C SER A 4 19.10 4.73 -18.57
N TYR A 5 18.50 4.00 -19.49
CA TYR A 5 19.24 3.09 -20.37
C TYR A 5 20.18 3.84 -21.33
N ILE A 6 19.66 4.84 -22.03
CA ILE A 6 20.43 5.61 -23.03
C ILE A 6 21.59 6.37 -22.36
N SER A 7 21.34 7.00 -21.19
CA SER A 7 22.35 7.83 -20.54
C SER A 7 23.42 7.03 -19.79
N THR A 8 23.10 5.82 -19.31
CA THR A 8 23.98 5.08 -18.39
C THR A 8 24.12 3.59 -18.69
N GLY A 9 23.38 3.06 -19.67
CA GLY A 9 23.29 1.65 -19.94
C GLY A 9 22.50 0.83 -18.88
N ARG A 10 21.92 1.49 -17.86
CA ARG A 10 21.22 0.82 -16.75
C ARG A 10 19.72 0.69 -17.05
N SER A 11 19.22 -0.55 -17.07
CA SER A 11 17.81 -0.84 -17.36
C SER A 11 16.93 -0.67 -16.14
N ALA A 12 15.95 0.24 -16.20
CA ALA A 12 14.94 0.39 -15.16
C ALA A 12 14.00 -0.82 -15.07
N ASN A 13 13.75 -1.53 -16.18
CA ASN A 13 12.93 -2.75 -16.20
C ASN A 13 13.58 -3.91 -15.45
N ARG A 14 14.91 -3.88 -15.32
CA ARG A 14 15.70 -4.87 -14.59
C ARG A 14 16.03 -4.45 -13.14
N GLY A 15 15.42 -3.38 -12.66
CA GLY A 15 15.66 -2.86 -11.32
C GLY A 15 16.88 -1.95 -11.18
N GLU A 16 17.61 -1.66 -12.25
CA GLU A 16 18.88 -0.92 -12.25
C GLU A 16 18.71 0.57 -12.60
N CYS A 17 17.55 1.15 -12.32
CA CYS A 17 17.27 2.55 -12.67
C CYS A 17 18.33 3.51 -12.12
N ALA A 18 18.91 4.33 -12.99
CA ALA A 18 19.90 5.35 -12.61
C ALA A 18 19.27 6.59 -11.97
N GLN A 19 17.93 6.65 -11.89
CA GLN A 19 17.16 7.76 -11.31
C GLN A 19 17.48 9.13 -11.94
N ILE A 20 17.75 9.20 -13.24
CA ILE A 20 18.03 10.43 -13.98
C ILE A 20 16.98 11.52 -13.72
N CYS A 21 15.69 11.14 -13.60
CA CYS A 21 14.62 12.07 -13.29
C CYS A 21 14.75 12.76 -11.93
N ARG A 22 15.71 12.34 -11.07
CA ARG A 22 15.99 12.95 -9.77
C ARG A 22 17.18 13.93 -9.80
N TYR A 23 17.82 14.07 -10.95
CA TYR A 23 18.92 15.02 -11.13
C TYR A 23 18.39 16.45 -11.25
N LYS A 24 19.31 17.41 -11.11
CA LYS A 24 19.03 18.82 -11.37
C LYS A 24 19.17 19.09 -12.85
N PHE A 25 18.25 19.87 -13.40
CA PHE A 25 18.22 20.28 -14.79
C PHE A 25 18.06 21.80 -14.89
N ASN A 26 18.48 22.33 -16.00
CA ASN A 26 18.16 23.69 -16.44
C ASN A 26 17.01 23.60 -17.45
N LEU A 27 16.13 24.58 -17.45
CA LEU A 27 15.10 24.75 -18.48
C LEU A 27 15.47 25.94 -19.34
N GLU A 28 15.68 25.72 -20.62
CA GLU A 28 15.98 26.71 -21.62
C GLU A 28 15.14 26.48 -22.88
N ASP A 29 14.91 27.53 -23.67
CA ASP A 29 14.26 27.42 -24.96
C ASP A 29 15.29 27.18 -26.09
N SER A 30 14.80 27.09 -27.34
CA SER A 30 15.62 26.83 -28.52
C SER A 30 16.61 27.96 -28.84
N THR A 31 16.45 29.15 -28.24
CA THR A 31 17.36 30.29 -28.37
C THR A 31 18.47 30.30 -27.32
N GLY A 32 18.44 29.37 -26.35
CA GLY A 32 19.38 29.30 -25.23
C GLY A 32 18.97 30.16 -24.04
N LYS A 33 17.80 30.80 -24.06
CA LYS A 33 17.32 31.59 -22.93
C LYS A 33 16.93 30.66 -21.78
N GLN A 34 17.56 30.82 -20.62
CA GLN A 34 17.30 30.03 -19.42
C GLN A 34 16.11 30.59 -18.63
N TYR A 35 15.17 29.70 -18.31
CA TYR A 35 13.98 29.97 -17.46
C TYR A 35 14.16 29.47 -16.03
N LEU A 36 14.77 28.30 -15.87
CA LEU A 36 15.03 27.70 -14.56
C LEU A 36 16.41 27.04 -14.56
N THR A 37 17.16 27.21 -13.47
CA THR A 37 18.50 26.64 -13.32
C THR A 37 18.58 25.75 -12.07
N GLY A 38 19.19 24.57 -12.21
CA GLY A 38 19.53 23.69 -11.11
C GLY A 38 18.33 23.15 -10.32
N LYS A 39 17.19 22.90 -11.00
CA LYS A 39 15.96 22.40 -10.38
C LYS A 39 15.70 20.93 -10.71
N HIS A 40 15.00 20.22 -9.83
CA HIS A 40 14.60 18.83 -10.05
C HIS A 40 13.33 18.74 -10.92
N LEU A 41 13.44 19.23 -12.17
CA LEU A 41 12.29 19.44 -13.08
C LEU A 41 11.52 18.16 -13.38
N LEU A 42 12.20 17.03 -13.47
CA LEU A 42 11.63 15.72 -13.79
C LEU A 42 11.30 14.87 -12.57
N SER A 43 11.50 15.41 -11.34
CA SER A 43 11.19 14.69 -10.11
C SER A 43 9.69 14.72 -9.83
N LEU A 44 8.94 13.77 -10.40
CA LEU A 44 7.49 13.67 -10.22
C LEU A 44 7.12 13.53 -8.74
N ARG A 45 6.02 14.18 -8.37
CA ARG A 45 5.30 13.95 -7.12
C ARG A 45 4.67 12.57 -7.11
N ASP A 46 4.39 12.07 -5.92
CA ASP A 46 3.74 10.78 -5.76
C ASP A 46 2.24 10.88 -6.11
N LEU A 47 1.75 9.87 -6.83
CA LEU A 47 0.38 9.82 -7.29
C LEU A 47 -0.53 9.42 -6.13
N SER A 48 -1.46 10.28 -5.73
CA SER A 48 -2.49 9.94 -4.77
C SER A 48 -3.88 9.94 -5.42
N ARG A 49 -4.68 8.95 -5.07
CA ARG A 49 -6.07 8.76 -5.52
C ARG A 49 -7.04 8.65 -4.35
N LEU A 50 -6.60 8.98 -3.14
CA LEU A 50 -7.39 8.82 -1.92
C LEU A 50 -8.73 9.56 -1.99
N ASP A 51 -8.69 10.81 -2.47
CA ASP A 51 -9.89 11.65 -2.59
C ASP A 51 -10.76 11.29 -3.80
N ALA A 52 -10.21 10.53 -4.76
CA ALA A 52 -10.91 10.16 -5.99
C ALA A 52 -11.50 8.75 -5.96
N LEU A 53 -11.40 8.01 -4.84
CA LEU A 53 -11.83 6.61 -4.76
C LEU A 53 -13.30 6.42 -5.15
N GLU A 54 -14.18 7.30 -4.71
CA GLU A 54 -15.61 7.25 -5.01
C GLU A 54 -15.86 7.40 -6.51
N ALA A 55 -15.31 8.44 -7.14
CA ALA A 55 -15.41 8.64 -8.59
C ALA A 55 -14.80 7.50 -9.40
N MET A 56 -13.75 6.86 -8.89
CA MET A 56 -13.15 5.68 -9.51
C MET A 56 -14.07 4.45 -9.42
N LEU A 57 -14.76 4.25 -8.30
CA LEU A 57 -15.77 3.19 -8.15
C LEU A 57 -16.96 3.41 -9.07
N ASP A 58 -17.46 4.66 -9.18
CA ASP A 58 -18.53 5.03 -10.10
C ASP A 58 -18.15 4.76 -11.55
N ALA A 59 -16.90 5.05 -11.92
CA ALA A 59 -16.35 4.75 -13.25
C ALA A 59 -16.15 3.24 -13.49
N GLY A 60 -16.49 2.38 -12.54
CA GLY A 60 -16.42 0.92 -12.70
C GLY A 60 -15.10 0.29 -12.26
N ILE A 61 -14.17 1.01 -11.65
CA ILE A 61 -12.93 0.44 -11.14
C ILE A 61 -13.24 -0.40 -9.91
N ARG A 62 -12.73 -1.64 -9.87
CA ARG A 62 -13.00 -2.62 -8.80
C ARG A 62 -11.74 -3.15 -8.11
N SER A 63 -10.56 -2.84 -8.65
CA SER A 63 -9.28 -3.27 -8.10
C SER A 63 -8.28 -2.12 -8.10
N PHE A 64 -7.60 -1.95 -6.97
CA PHE A 64 -6.65 -0.87 -6.74
C PHE A 64 -5.28 -1.46 -6.42
N LYS A 65 -4.27 -1.05 -7.18
CA LYS A 65 -2.88 -1.45 -6.94
C LYS A 65 -2.12 -0.31 -6.29
N ILE A 66 -1.56 -0.57 -5.11
CA ILE A 66 -0.69 0.36 -4.39
C ILE A 66 0.76 -0.05 -4.65
N GLU A 67 1.57 0.88 -5.18
CA GLU A 67 2.98 0.65 -5.41
C GLU A 67 3.80 1.02 -4.17
N GLY A 68 4.71 0.12 -3.79
CA GLY A 68 5.54 0.30 -2.61
C GLY A 68 6.87 -0.47 -2.68
N ARG A 69 7.39 -0.75 -3.88
CA ARG A 69 8.51 -1.67 -4.12
C ARG A 69 9.75 -1.42 -3.27
N LEU A 70 10.11 -0.17 -3.03
CA LEU A 70 11.28 0.23 -2.23
C LEU A 70 10.87 0.90 -0.92
N LYS A 71 9.68 0.60 -0.42
CA LYS A 71 9.14 1.15 0.81
C LYS A 71 9.19 0.12 1.93
N ASP A 72 9.28 0.60 3.16
CA ASP A 72 9.25 -0.22 4.35
C ASP A 72 7.83 -0.71 4.72
N ALA A 73 7.75 -1.57 5.71
CA ALA A 73 6.48 -2.10 6.19
C ALA A 73 5.58 -1.02 6.80
N ASP A 74 6.15 0.01 7.41
CA ASP A 74 5.42 1.11 8.02
C ASP A 74 4.69 1.95 6.97
N TYR A 75 5.36 2.23 5.85
CA TYR A 75 4.73 2.85 4.68
C TYR A 75 3.54 2.01 4.17
N VAL A 76 3.74 0.70 4.00
CA VAL A 76 2.70 -0.19 3.49
C VAL A 76 1.50 -0.21 4.43
N LYS A 77 1.73 -0.40 5.74
CA LYS A 77 0.65 -0.37 6.75
C LYS A 77 -0.13 0.94 6.70
N ASN A 78 0.58 2.08 6.69
CA ASN A 78 -0.04 3.41 6.70
C ASN A 78 -0.90 3.66 5.46
N VAL A 79 -0.33 3.49 4.28
CA VAL A 79 -1.02 3.77 3.02
C VAL A 79 -2.19 2.81 2.80
N VAL A 80 -1.99 1.51 3.04
CA VAL A 80 -3.08 0.52 2.92
C VAL A 80 -4.19 0.80 3.91
N ALA A 81 -3.87 1.17 5.16
CA ALA A 81 -4.86 1.53 6.17
C ALA A 81 -5.67 2.76 5.76
N ALA A 82 -5.01 3.82 5.25
CA ALA A 82 -5.68 5.03 4.78
C ALA A 82 -6.66 4.73 3.63
N TYR A 83 -6.20 4.02 2.60
CA TYR A 83 -7.06 3.65 1.46
C TYR A 83 -8.17 2.68 1.87
N SER A 84 -7.88 1.71 2.74
CA SER A 84 -8.89 0.78 3.25
C SER A 84 -9.96 1.49 4.09
N GLY A 85 -9.55 2.43 4.95
CA GLY A 85 -10.48 3.27 5.73
C GLY A 85 -11.40 4.07 4.80
N ARG A 86 -10.82 4.85 3.88
CA ARG A 86 -11.59 5.66 2.93
C ARG A 86 -12.55 4.81 2.09
N LEU A 87 -12.12 3.63 1.65
CA LEU A 87 -12.99 2.71 0.90
C LEU A 87 -14.15 2.19 1.76
N ASN A 88 -13.92 1.91 3.05
CA ASN A 88 -15.01 1.54 3.96
C ASN A 88 -16.02 2.67 4.13
N ASP A 89 -15.55 3.93 4.25
CA ASP A 89 -16.42 5.10 4.39
C ASP A 89 -17.29 5.29 3.15
N VAL A 90 -16.72 5.16 1.95
CA VAL A 90 -17.46 5.22 0.68
C VAL A 90 -18.49 4.10 0.58
N ILE A 91 -18.13 2.86 0.92
CA ILE A 91 -19.09 1.74 0.92
C ILE A 91 -20.21 1.96 1.92
N ALA A 92 -19.91 2.48 3.11
CA ALA A 92 -20.90 2.73 4.15
C ALA A 92 -21.87 3.88 3.78
N SER A 93 -21.40 4.88 3.04
CA SER A 93 -22.23 5.99 2.57
C SER A 93 -23.14 5.63 1.38
N HIS A 94 -22.90 4.49 0.71
CA HIS A 94 -23.68 4.01 -0.44
C HIS A 94 -24.14 2.56 -0.24
N PRO A 95 -25.06 2.30 0.70
CA PRO A 95 -25.53 0.94 0.98
C PRO A 95 -26.14 0.29 -0.26
N GLY A 96 -25.72 -0.93 -0.56
CA GLY A 96 -26.22 -1.71 -1.71
C GLY A 96 -25.53 -1.42 -3.04
N CYS A 97 -24.72 -0.35 -3.18
CA CYS A 97 -23.97 -0.05 -4.41
C CYS A 97 -22.69 -0.86 -4.50
N TRP A 98 -21.94 -0.94 -3.41
CA TRP A 98 -20.65 -1.62 -3.35
C TRP A 98 -20.49 -2.45 -2.10
N GLN A 99 -19.68 -3.48 -2.20
CA GLN A 99 -19.26 -4.31 -1.08
C GLN A 99 -17.81 -4.77 -1.26
N ARG A 100 -17.17 -5.15 -0.15
CA ARG A 100 -15.85 -5.78 -0.19
C ARG A 100 -15.94 -7.17 -0.84
N SER A 101 -15.07 -7.45 -1.79
CA SER A 101 -14.92 -8.80 -2.35
C SER A 101 -14.17 -9.75 -1.43
N SER A 102 -13.31 -9.19 -0.58
CA SER A 102 -12.48 -9.97 0.36
C SER A 102 -13.16 -10.17 1.69
N LEU A 103 -12.99 -11.35 2.27
CA LEU A 103 -13.51 -11.69 3.60
C LEU A 103 -12.81 -10.91 4.72
N GLY A 104 -13.50 -10.76 5.85
CA GLY A 104 -12.99 -10.19 7.08
C GLY A 104 -13.00 -8.67 7.15
N ARG A 105 -12.66 -8.18 8.34
CA ARG A 105 -12.55 -6.75 8.68
C ARG A 105 -11.15 -6.44 9.19
N SER A 106 -10.63 -5.29 8.76
CA SER A 106 -9.37 -4.75 9.30
C SER A 106 -9.68 -3.85 10.48
N THR A 107 -9.04 -4.11 11.60
CA THR A 107 -9.00 -3.21 12.76
C THR A 107 -7.68 -2.47 12.71
N ILE A 108 -7.73 -1.14 12.74
CA ILE A 108 -6.55 -0.26 12.67
C ILE A 108 -6.46 0.48 14.00
N ASN A 109 -5.38 0.28 14.73
CA ASN A 109 -5.13 0.82 16.07
C ASN A 109 -4.17 2.02 16.06
N PHE A 110 -4.14 2.75 14.95
CA PHE A 110 -3.48 4.04 14.79
C PHE A 110 -4.30 4.90 13.83
N THR A 111 -4.03 6.21 13.77
CA THR A 111 -4.68 7.09 12.79
C THR A 111 -3.82 7.15 11.53
N PRO A 112 -4.26 6.56 10.39
CA PRO A 112 -3.50 6.62 9.15
C PRO A 112 -3.38 8.06 8.65
N ASP A 113 -2.16 8.42 8.21
CA ASP A 113 -1.87 9.73 7.62
C ASP A 113 -0.77 9.55 6.56
N VAL A 114 -1.16 9.57 5.29
CA VAL A 114 -0.25 9.34 4.16
C VAL A 114 0.90 10.35 4.10
N GLU A 115 0.72 11.56 4.64
CA GLU A 115 1.75 12.59 4.71
C GLU A 115 2.83 12.34 5.78
N ARG A 116 2.65 11.32 6.63
CA ARG A 116 3.65 10.88 7.62
C ARG A 116 4.55 9.76 7.11
N SER A 117 4.30 9.28 5.90
CA SER A 117 5.17 8.32 5.21
C SER A 117 5.89 9.01 4.08
N PHE A 118 6.94 8.36 3.55
CA PHE A 118 7.74 8.94 2.48
C PHE A 118 6.88 9.36 1.28
N ASP A 119 6.89 10.66 0.97
CA ASP A 119 6.30 11.23 -0.24
C ASP A 119 7.17 12.39 -0.77
N ARG A 120 6.89 12.83 -2.00
CA ARG A 120 7.49 14.00 -2.65
C ARG A 120 6.46 15.11 -2.88
N GLY A 121 5.45 15.14 -2.02
CA GLY A 121 4.18 15.83 -2.25
C GLY A 121 3.29 15.03 -3.21
N PHE A 122 1.98 15.23 -3.11
CA PHE A 122 1.00 14.49 -3.88
C PHE A 122 0.55 15.23 -5.13
N THR A 123 0.10 14.46 -6.12
CA THR A 123 -0.52 14.95 -7.34
C THR A 123 -1.66 14.03 -7.76
N SER A 124 -2.76 14.61 -8.26
CA SER A 124 -3.82 13.88 -8.94
C SER A 124 -3.46 13.56 -10.39
N TYR A 125 -2.36 14.10 -10.89
CA TYR A 125 -1.93 13.99 -12.29
C TYR A 125 -3.06 14.41 -13.25
N PHE A 126 -3.38 13.65 -14.27
CA PHE A 126 -4.44 13.95 -15.24
C PHE A 126 -5.80 13.29 -14.92
N LEU A 127 -6.03 12.79 -13.72
CA LEU A 127 -7.30 12.14 -13.37
C LEU A 127 -8.49 13.11 -13.43
N GLN A 128 -8.27 14.33 -13.00
CA GLN A 128 -9.28 15.39 -13.03
C GLN A 128 -8.81 16.49 -13.98
N LYS A 129 -9.76 17.21 -14.61
CA LYS A 129 -9.42 18.40 -15.40
C LYS A 129 -8.73 19.40 -14.48
N PRO A 130 -7.52 19.86 -14.84
CA PRO A 130 -6.80 20.80 -14.01
C PRO A 130 -7.55 22.14 -13.99
N THR A 131 -8.01 22.54 -12.82
CA THR A 131 -8.58 23.88 -12.59
C THR A 131 -7.48 24.93 -12.35
N GLN A 132 -6.27 24.49 -12.08
CA GLN A 132 -5.07 25.30 -11.87
C GLN A 132 -3.86 24.58 -12.49
N ALA A 133 -2.74 25.30 -12.66
CA ALA A 133 -1.49 24.72 -13.15
C ALA A 133 -1.09 23.49 -12.30
N LEU A 134 -1.10 22.31 -12.92
CA LEU A 134 -0.74 21.06 -12.28
C LEU A 134 0.71 21.09 -11.81
N ARG A 135 0.92 21.10 -10.50
CA ARG A 135 2.25 20.90 -9.93
C ARG A 135 2.60 19.41 -9.96
N MET A 136 3.10 18.94 -11.08
CA MET A 136 3.46 17.53 -11.27
C MET A 136 4.81 17.15 -10.69
N SER A 137 5.75 18.10 -10.54
CA SER A 137 7.10 17.85 -10.07
C SER A 137 7.41 18.50 -8.72
N SER A 138 8.29 17.85 -7.95
CA SER A 138 8.89 18.39 -6.73
C SER A 138 10.22 19.04 -7.07
N MET A 139 10.17 20.30 -7.50
CA MET A 139 11.32 21.02 -8.07
C MET A 139 12.43 21.32 -7.05
N SER A 140 12.09 21.40 -5.76
CA SER A 140 13.04 21.83 -4.72
C SER A 140 13.96 20.71 -4.26
N THR A 141 13.43 19.50 -4.12
CA THR A 141 14.17 18.33 -3.65
C THR A 141 13.47 17.03 -4.03
N PRO A 142 14.20 15.96 -4.34
CA PRO A 142 13.64 14.62 -4.51
C PRO A 142 13.48 13.86 -3.18
N LYS A 143 13.92 14.48 -2.06
CA LYS A 143 13.84 13.89 -0.72
C LYS A 143 12.44 14.08 -0.12
N PHE A 144 12.12 13.27 0.85
CA PHE A 144 10.97 13.46 1.72
C PHE A 144 11.21 14.64 2.65
N ILE A 145 10.39 15.68 2.55
CA ILE A 145 10.47 16.85 3.42
C ILE A 145 9.54 16.73 4.63
N GLY A 146 8.50 15.89 4.52
CA GLY A 146 7.51 15.70 5.56
C GLY A 146 6.52 16.86 5.69
N LYS A 147 5.76 16.82 6.78
CA LYS A 147 4.69 17.77 7.07
C LYS A 147 5.22 19.04 7.70
N LYS A 148 4.77 20.20 7.21
CA LYS A 148 5.05 21.47 7.85
C LYS A 148 4.45 21.49 9.25
N ILE A 149 5.25 21.80 10.27
CA ILE A 149 4.86 21.77 11.67
C ILE A 149 4.95 23.12 12.39
N GLY A 150 5.68 24.07 11.87
CA GLY A 150 5.85 25.35 12.54
C GLY A 150 6.99 26.20 11.96
N ARG A 151 7.48 27.10 12.80
CA ARG A 151 8.60 27.99 12.47
C ARG A 151 9.55 28.16 13.66
N ILE A 152 10.82 28.42 13.38
CA ILE A 152 11.81 28.80 14.37
C ILE A 152 11.54 30.25 14.81
N THR A 153 11.44 30.49 16.10
CA THR A 153 11.29 31.83 16.66
C THR A 153 12.62 32.41 17.14
N ARG A 154 13.42 31.59 17.84
CA ARG A 154 14.73 32.01 18.38
C ARG A 154 15.73 30.86 18.36
N LEU A 155 17.00 31.23 18.32
CA LEU A 155 18.11 30.31 18.52
C LEU A 155 18.84 30.72 19.79
N LEU A 156 18.89 29.84 20.78
CA LEU A 156 19.53 30.04 22.07
C LEU A 156 20.83 29.23 22.14
N ARG A 157 21.84 29.82 22.77
CA ARG A 157 23.11 29.11 22.98
C ARG A 157 22.96 28.04 24.08
N PRO A 158 23.66 26.90 24.02
CA PRO A 158 24.62 26.54 22.97
C PRO A 158 23.97 25.92 21.71
N ILE A 159 22.82 25.24 21.83
CA ILE A 159 22.18 24.51 20.69
C ILE A 159 20.65 24.40 20.86
N THR A 160 20.01 25.31 21.57
CA THR A 160 18.56 25.26 21.79
C THR A 160 17.81 26.05 20.71
N ILE A 161 16.74 25.48 20.20
CA ILE A 161 15.87 26.07 19.16
C ILE A 161 14.49 26.32 19.78
N GLU A 162 14.04 27.56 19.85
CA GLU A 162 12.66 27.88 20.20
C GLU A 162 11.79 27.88 18.94
N VAL A 163 10.62 27.26 19.02
CA VAL A 163 9.71 27.09 17.88
C VAL A 163 8.30 27.55 18.23
N GLN A 164 7.61 28.02 17.20
CA GLN A 164 6.16 28.23 17.22
C GLN A 164 5.53 27.09 16.42
N THR A 165 4.76 26.23 17.08
CA THR A 165 4.12 25.07 16.50
C THR A 165 2.75 24.85 17.13
N THR A 166 1.83 24.26 16.37
CA THR A 166 0.50 23.81 16.85
C THR A 166 0.44 22.29 17.03
N VAL A 167 1.53 21.58 16.69
CA VAL A 167 1.60 20.13 16.83
C VAL A 167 2.61 19.72 17.91
N SER A 168 2.35 18.63 18.60
CA SER A 168 3.30 18.04 19.53
C SER A 168 4.52 17.52 18.81
N ILE A 169 5.70 17.85 19.31
CA ILE A 169 6.99 17.32 18.86
C ILE A 169 7.49 16.38 19.96
N ALA A 170 7.99 15.22 19.58
CA ALA A 170 8.49 14.21 20.49
C ALA A 170 10.02 14.07 20.44
N ASN A 171 10.58 13.53 21.54
CA ASN A 171 11.96 13.09 21.55
C ASN A 171 12.15 12.01 20.47
N GLY A 172 13.17 12.17 19.66
CA GLY A 172 13.44 11.26 18.53
C GLY A 172 12.82 11.66 17.20
N ASP A 173 11.98 12.70 17.15
CA ASP A 173 11.47 13.23 15.88
C ASP A 173 12.60 13.71 14.98
N GLY A 174 12.44 13.46 13.67
CA GLY A 174 13.27 14.04 12.63
C GLY A 174 12.63 15.31 12.09
N LEU A 175 13.35 16.41 12.17
CA LEU A 175 12.91 17.70 11.66
C LEU A 175 13.83 18.16 10.53
N GLY A 176 13.29 18.96 9.61
CA GLY A 176 14.05 19.53 8.53
C GLY A 176 13.60 20.94 8.17
N PHE A 177 14.46 21.65 7.46
CA PHE A 177 14.25 23.01 6.99
C PHE A 177 15.01 23.25 5.69
N PHE A 178 14.67 24.31 4.98
CA PHE A 178 15.45 24.79 3.84
C PHE A 178 16.44 25.85 4.32
N ASN A 179 17.73 25.63 4.07
CA ASN A 179 18.78 26.61 4.36
C ASN A 179 18.75 27.79 3.37
N ALA A 180 19.61 28.77 3.56
CA ALA A 180 19.71 29.97 2.70
C ALA A 180 20.01 29.65 1.21
N ALA A 181 20.67 28.50 0.95
CA ALA A 181 20.94 28.01 -0.41
C ALA A 181 19.75 27.23 -1.00
N GLY A 182 18.62 27.17 -0.31
CA GLY A 182 17.43 26.40 -0.73
C GLY A 182 17.61 24.87 -0.67
N GLN A 183 18.61 24.38 0.06
CA GLN A 183 18.85 22.96 0.24
C GLN A 183 18.10 22.45 1.49
N PHE A 184 17.43 21.31 1.38
CA PHE A 184 16.76 20.69 2.50
C PHE A 184 17.76 19.96 3.41
N THR A 185 17.83 20.41 4.66
CA THR A 185 18.71 19.89 5.72
C THR A 185 17.86 19.40 6.88
N GLY A 186 18.19 18.23 7.43
CA GLY A 186 17.46 17.61 8.55
C GLY A 186 18.33 17.48 9.80
N PHE A 187 17.66 17.41 10.95
CA PHE A 187 18.25 17.08 12.24
C PHE A 187 17.31 16.25 13.10
N ARG A 188 17.86 15.53 14.07
CA ARG A 188 17.09 14.76 15.03
C ARG A 188 16.93 15.52 16.34
N VAL A 189 15.71 15.51 16.88
CA VAL A 189 15.42 16.10 18.20
C VAL A 189 15.77 15.09 19.26
N ASN A 190 16.70 15.44 20.17
CA ASN A 190 17.08 14.59 21.30
C ASN A 190 16.12 14.80 22.48
N ARG A 191 15.78 16.06 22.78
CA ARG A 191 14.89 16.42 23.89
C ARG A 191 13.98 17.58 23.50
N VAL A 192 12.76 17.55 24.04
CA VAL A 192 11.75 18.61 23.90
C VAL A 192 11.33 19.10 25.30
N GLU A 193 11.29 20.40 25.50
CA GLU A 193 10.76 21.04 26.71
C GLU A 193 9.85 22.20 26.31
N GLY A 194 8.55 21.97 26.34
CA GLY A 194 7.58 22.95 25.85
C GLY A 194 7.82 23.28 24.37
N ASN A 195 8.15 24.54 24.09
CA ASN A 195 8.49 25.02 22.75
C ASN A 195 10.00 25.01 22.44
N ARG A 196 10.82 24.42 23.31
CA ARG A 196 12.27 24.34 23.16
C ARG A 196 12.69 22.96 22.69
N LEU A 197 13.44 22.96 21.60
CA LEU A 197 14.00 21.75 21.01
C LEU A 197 15.51 21.71 21.23
N TYR A 198 15.99 20.55 21.61
CA TYR A 198 17.41 20.26 21.81
C TYR A 198 17.84 19.22 20.78
N PRO A 199 18.48 19.65 19.68
CA PRO A 199 18.99 18.71 18.68
C PRO A 199 20.07 17.78 19.26
N ALA A 200 20.24 16.60 18.66
CA ALA A 200 21.29 15.66 19.03
C ALA A 200 22.71 16.22 18.74
N GLN A 201 22.81 17.11 17.76
CA GLN A 201 24.07 17.72 17.30
C GLN A 201 23.82 19.19 16.93
N LYS A 202 24.91 19.99 16.86
CA LYS A 202 24.85 21.35 16.32
C LYS A 202 24.30 21.33 14.90
N VAL A 203 23.29 22.13 14.65
CA VAL A 203 22.64 22.26 13.32
C VAL A 203 23.05 23.56 12.70
N GLU A 204 23.72 23.48 11.56
CA GLU A 204 24.17 24.66 10.80
C GLU A 204 23.10 25.17 9.85
N GLY A 205 23.14 26.48 9.57
CA GLY A 205 22.22 27.12 8.62
C GLY A 205 20.83 27.39 9.16
N LEU A 206 20.60 27.25 10.47
CA LEU A 206 19.35 27.65 11.12
C LEU A 206 19.30 29.17 11.31
N THR A 207 18.14 29.76 11.02
CA THR A 207 17.83 31.16 11.28
C THR A 207 16.41 31.32 11.80
N PRO A 208 16.13 32.35 12.63
CA PRO A 208 14.76 32.67 13.03
C PRO A 208 13.88 32.93 11.80
N GLY A 209 12.61 32.55 11.88
CA GLY A 209 11.63 32.67 10.80
C GLY A 209 11.57 31.46 9.85
N GLN A 210 12.58 30.59 9.84
CA GLN A 210 12.56 29.40 8.99
C GLN A 210 11.41 28.47 9.33
N VAL A 211 10.81 27.89 8.29
CA VAL A 211 9.75 26.87 8.42
C VAL A 211 10.38 25.53 8.75
N LEU A 212 9.79 24.85 9.73
CA LEU A 212 10.15 23.49 10.12
C LEU A 212 9.16 22.49 9.54
N TYR A 213 9.72 21.39 9.09
CA TYR A 213 9.00 20.20 8.59
C TYR A 213 9.37 19.00 9.45
N ARG A 214 8.40 18.09 9.70
CA ARG A 214 8.66 16.81 10.37
C ARG A 214 8.68 15.71 9.33
N ASN A 215 9.85 15.13 9.10
CA ASN A 215 10.08 14.03 8.16
C ASN A 215 10.28 12.67 8.82
N ALA A 216 10.34 12.62 10.15
CA ALA A 216 10.23 11.38 10.92
C ALA A 216 9.44 11.69 12.19
N ASP A 217 8.34 10.98 12.37
CA ASP A 217 7.43 11.11 13.51
C ASP A 217 7.59 9.88 14.40
N LYS A 218 8.29 10.03 15.51
CA LYS A 218 8.62 8.91 16.41
C LYS A 218 7.38 8.26 17.01
N GLN A 219 6.43 9.06 17.47
CA GLN A 219 5.19 8.53 18.08
C GLN A 219 4.34 7.79 17.05
N PHE A 220 4.25 8.29 15.83
CA PHE A 220 3.55 7.62 14.75
C PHE A 220 4.24 6.31 14.35
N THR A 221 5.57 6.32 14.24
CA THR A 221 6.36 5.12 13.96
C THR A 221 6.14 4.04 15.04
N ASP A 222 6.19 4.43 16.32
CA ASP A 222 5.96 3.51 17.43
C ASP A 222 4.53 2.92 17.40
N ALA A 223 3.53 3.75 17.10
CA ALA A 223 2.15 3.28 17.00
C ALA A 223 1.96 2.29 15.84
N ILE A 224 2.57 2.54 14.68
CA ILE A 224 2.45 1.69 13.49
C ILE A 224 3.22 0.37 13.63
N GLN A 225 4.32 0.37 14.37
CA GLN A 225 5.17 -0.81 14.58
C GLN A 225 4.63 -1.77 15.64
N ARG A 226 3.62 -1.39 16.40
CA ARG A 226 2.95 -2.30 17.31
C ARG A 226 2.44 -3.54 16.57
N ILE A 227 2.49 -4.68 17.25
CA ILE A 227 2.04 -5.96 16.69
C ILE A 227 0.53 -5.95 16.34
N ASP A 228 -0.24 -5.17 17.09
CA ASP A 228 -1.68 -5.00 16.94
C ASP A 228 -2.08 -3.75 16.14
N ALA A 229 -1.12 -3.05 15.52
CA ALA A 229 -1.38 -1.81 14.79
C ALA A 229 -2.39 -1.98 13.65
N ALA A 230 -2.33 -3.10 12.94
CA ALA A 230 -3.27 -3.44 11.87
C ALA A 230 -3.49 -4.95 11.86
N ILE A 231 -4.70 -5.36 12.17
CA ILE A 231 -5.09 -6.77 12.22
C ILE A 231 -6.30 -6.97 11.32
N ARG A 232 -6.28 -8.02 10.50
CA ARG A 232 -7.43 -8.42 9.70
C ARG A 232 -7.92 -9.78 10.12
N LEU A 233 -9.17 -9.85 10.59
CA LEU A 233 -9.81 -11.08 11.04
C LEU A 233 -11.14 -11.27 10.31
N VAL A 234 -11.51 -12.52 10.17
CA VAL A 234 -12.80 -12.98 9.65
C VAL A 234 -13.64 -13.42 10.83
N ASP A 235 -14.78 -12.77 11.05
CA ASP A 235 -15.72 -13.18 12.09
C ASP A 235 -16.45 -14.47 11.68
N ILE A 236 -16.49 -15.42 12.58
CA ILE A 236 -17.20 -16.70 12.41
C ILE A 236 -18.17 -16.94 13.56
N ASP A 237 -19.28 -17.55 13.24
CA ASP A 237 -20.18 -18.15 14.21
C ASP A 237 -19.90 -19.66 14.32
N ALA A 238 -20.06 -20.19 15.49
CA ALA A 238 -19.85 -21.61 15.75
C ALA A 238 -21.08 -22.25 16.34
N VAL A 239 -21.37 -23.52 15.97
CA VAL A 239 -22.37 -24.35 16.57
C VAL A 239 -21.69 -25.64 17.06
N LEU A 240 -21.66 -25.82 18.38
CA LEU A 240 -21.17 -27.04 19.01
C LEU A 240 -22.39 -27.89 19.44
N ARG A 241 -22.53 -29.12 18.91
CA ARG A 241 -23.70 -29.95 19.18
C ARG A 241 -23.34 -31.41 19.39
N PRO A 242 -24.03 -32.11 20.31
CA PRO A 242 -23.94 -33.54 20.43
C PRO A 242 -24.55 -34.22 19.18
N ILE A 243 -23.94 -35.30 18.76
CA ILE A 243 -24.43 -36.19 17.68
C ILE A 243 -24.45 -37.63 18.19
N PRO A 244 -25.11 -38.55 17.50
CA PRO A 244 -25.05 -39.96 17.89
C PRO A 244 -23.61 -40.46 17.97
N LYS A 245 -23.19 -40.89 19.18
CA LYS A 245 -21.81 -41.34 19.48
C LYS A 245 -20.71 -40.30 19.27
N GLY A 246 -20.97 -39.01 19.58
CA GLY A 246 -19.92 -38.02 19.47
C GLY A 246 -20.37 -36.56 19.59
N ILE A 247 -19.53 -35.70 19.06
CA ILE A 247 -19.68 -34.26 19.08
C ILE A 247 -19.32 -33.66 17.70
N SER A 248 -20.05 -32.65 17.24
CA SER A 248 -19.71 -31.91 16.04
C SER A 248 -19.52 -30.43 16.33
N LEU A 249 -18.67 -29.79 15.54
CA LEU A 249 -18.44 -28.35 15.51
C LEU A 249 -18.59 -27.83 14.09
N ARG A 250 -19.57 -26.96 13.88
CA ARG A 250 -19.77 -26.22 12.65
C ARG A 250 -19.23 -24.80 12.84
N LEU A 251 -18.44 -24.32 11.87
CA LEU A 251 -18.00 -22.95 11.74
C LEU A 251 -18.67 -22.33 10.52
N ASP A 252 -19.21 -21.12 10.64
CA ASP A 252 -20.01 -20.46 9.61
C ASP A 252 -19.61 -18.99 9.44
N LEU A 253 -19.43 -18.53 8.20
CA LEU A 253 -19.10 -17.15 7.84
C LEU A 253 -20.35 -16.26 7.67
N GLY A 254 -21.56 -16.82 7.75
CA GLY A 254 -22.83 -16.11 7.55
C GLY A 254 -23.16 -15.76 6.10
N ASN A 255 -22.34 -16.15 5.12
CA ASN A 255 -22.54 -15.93 3.69
C ASN A 255 -22.77 -17.22 2.90
N GLY A 256 -23.17 -18.28 3.60
CA GLY A 256 -23.38 -19.63 3.08
C GLY A 256 -22.08 -20.43 2.89
N ILE A 257 -20.94 -19.95 3.36
CA ILE A 257 -19.69 -20.72 3.48
C ILE A 257 -19.59 -21.22 4.91
N PHE A 258 -19.58 -22.52 5.08
CA PHE A 258 -19.41 -23.16 6.36
C PHE A 258 -18.67 -24.50 6.22
N ALA A 259 -18.16 -24.98 7.32
CA ALA A 259 -17.63 -26.33 7.45
C ALA A 259 -18.12 -26.96 8.77
N GLU A 260 -18.32 -28.26 8.79
CA GLU A 260 -18.66 -29.00 9.98
C GLU A 260 -17.78 -30.24 10.07
N GLU A 261 -17.20 -30.43 11.24
CA GLU A 261 -16.37 -31.57 11.57
C GLU A 261 -16.94 -32.30 12.79
N ALA A 262 -16.73 -33.60 12.85
CA ALA A 262 -17.22 -34.43 13.93
C ALA A 262 -16.14 -35.36 14.47
N LEU A 263 -16.24 -35.64 15.76
CA LEU A 263 -15.44 -36.65 16.44
C LEU A 263 -16.32 -37.65 17.16
N ARG A 264 -16.01 -38.94 17.00
CA ARG A 264 -16.68 -40.03 17.73
C ARG A 264 -16.01 -40.15 19.10
N ILE A 265 -16.78 -39.90 20.13
CA ILE A 265 -16.38 -40.01 21.54
C ILE A 265 -17.58 -40.33 22.38
N ASP A 266 -17.38 -40.98 23.52
CA ASP A 266 -18.40 -41.06 24.54
C ASP A 266 -18.44 -39.75 25.32
N ILE A 267 -19.59 -39.07 25.27
CA ILE A 267 -19.82 -37.82 26.00
C ILE A 267 -20.54 -38.13 27.31
N GLN A 268 -20.14 -37.46 28.38
CA GLN A 268 -20.73 -37.61 29.71
C GLN A 268 -21.47 -36.33 30.08
N GLU A 269 -22.61 -36.43 30.69
CA GLU A 269 -23.31 -35.27 31.26
C GLU A 269 -22.50 -34.63 32.35
N SER A 270 -22.51 -33.32 32.38
CA SER A 270 -21.82 -32.48 33.37
C SER A 270 -22.84 -31.97 34.40
N ARG A 271 -22.43 -31.94 35.64
CA ARG A 271 -23.24 -31.35 36.72
C ARG A 271 -23.37 -29.83 36.65
N THR A 272 -22.51 -29.18 35.88
CA THR A 272 -22.49 -27.72 35.71
C THR A 272 -22.31 -27.41 34.27
N SER A 273 -22.89 -26.27 33.81
CA SER A 273 -22.74 -25.84 32.43
C SER A 273 -21.28 -25.64 32.05
N GLN A 274 -20.88 -26.21 30.93
CA GLN A 274 -19.53 -26.15 30.37
C GLN A 274 -19.40 -25.04 29.33
N HIS A 275 -20.41 -24.23 29.09
CA HIS A 275 -20.44 -23.20 28.04
C HIS A 275 -19.22 -22.31 28.07
N SER A 276 -18.83 -21.76 29.22
CA SER A 276 -17.67 -20.87 29.34
C SER A 276 -16.36 -21.56 28.96
N ASN A 277 -16.21 -22.83 29.37
CA ASN A 277 -15.04 -23.63 29.01
C ASN A 277 -15.01 -23.95 27.51
N HIS A 278 -16.14 -24.37 26.94
CA HIS A 278 -16.25 -24.60 25.49
C HIS A 278 -15.95 -23.35 24.68
N LYS A 279 -16.55 -22.22 25.04
CA LYS A 279 -16.31 -20.93 24.38
C LYS A 279 -14.83 -20.52 24.43
N ASN A 280 -14.19 -20.69 25.55
CA ASN A 280 -12.77 -20.38 25.72
C ASN A 280 -11.88 -21.25 24.82
N ILE A 281 -12.19 -22.55 24.68
CA ILE A 281 -11.38 -23.46 23.86
C ILE A 281 -11.68 -23.28 22.37
N VAL A 282 -12.94 -23.20 21.97
CA VAL A 282 -13.36 -22.98 20.58
C VAL A 282 -12.85 -21.61 20.09
N GLY A 283 -12.87 -20.58 20.95
CA GLY A 283 -12.42 -19.23 20.64
C GLY A 283 -10.91 -19.02 20.60
N LYS A 284 -10.08 -20.03 20.96
CA LYS A 284 -8.61 -19.93 20.83
C LYS A 284 -8.17 -20.06 19.36
N LEU A 285 -8.37 -19.00 18.59
CA LEU A 285 -8.13 -18.94 17.15
C LEU A 285 -6.92 -18.07 16.78
N GLY A 286 -6.05 -17.72 17.75
CA GLY A 286 -5.00 -16.72 17.62
C GLY A 286 -3.99 -16.94 16.48
N ASP A 287 -3.75 -18.19 16.08
CA ASP A 287 -2.85 -18.53 14.96
C ASP A 287 -3.59 -18.63 13.60
N THR A 288 -4.84 -18.17 13.54
CA THR A 288 -5.69 -18.24 12.36
C THR A 288 -6.16 -16.84 11.94
N ALA A 289 -6.76 -16.75 10.76
CA ALA A 289 -7.40 -15.52 10.28
C ALA A 289 -8.80 -15.28 10.90
N TYR A 290 -9.24 -16.12 11.84
CA TYR A 290 -10.61 -16.09 12.34
C TYR A 290 -10.73 -15.51 13.73
N ARG A 291 -11.94 -14.97 14.01
CA ARG A 291 -12.36 -14.54 15.34
C ARG A 291 -13.76 -15.08 15.62
N LEU A 292 -13.93 -15.79 16.73
CA LEU A 292 -15.23 -16.25 17.16
C LEU A 292 -16.12 -15.06 17.57
N ARG A 293 -17.24 -14.86 16.86
CA ARG A 293 -18.24 -13.84 17.17
C ARG A 293 -19.29 -14.40 18.13
N TYR A 294 -19.80 -15.58 17.82
CA TYR A 294 -20.88 -16.22 18.57
C TYR A 294 -20.66 -17.74 18.63
N LEU A 295 -21.03 -18.35 19.75
CA LEU A 295 -21.07 -19.79 19.93
C LEU A 295 -22.49 -20.20 20.35
N ASP A 296 -23.18 -20.95 19.49
CA ASP A 296 -24.39 -21.75 19.85
C ASP A 296 -23.90 -23.07 20.43
N ASP A 297 -23.85 -23.15 21.74
CA ASP A 297 -23.35 -24.31 22.45
C ASP A 297 -24.52 -25.21 22.92
N ARG A 298 -24.91 -26.15 22.07
CA ARG A 298 -25.92 -27.15 22.37
C ARG A 298 -25.35 -28.35 23.15
N ALA A 299 -24.08 -28.32 23.46
CA ALA A 299 -23.37 -29.29 24.26
C ALA A 299 -23.00 -28.78 25.66
N ALA A 300 -23.58 -27.64 26.08
CA ALA A 300 -23.24 -27.00 27.34
C ALA A 300 -23.38 -27.87 28.60
N ASP A 301 -24.28 -28.86 28.54
CA ASP A 301 -24.52 -29.80 29.65
C ASP A 301 -23.64 -31.07 29.58
N PHE A 302 -22.68 -31.12 28.66
CA PHE A 302 -21.79 -32.27 28.53
C PHE A 302 -20.33 -31.85 28.82
N PHE A 303 -19.63 -32.73 29.52
CA PHE A 303 -18.19 -32.60 29.72
C PHE A 303 -17.45 -33.05 28.48
N LEU A 304 -16.62 -32.15 27.92
CA LEU A 304 -15.77 -32.42 26.77
C LEU A 304 -14.30 -32.12 27.16
N PRO A 305 -13.41 -33.15 27.05
CA PRO A 305 -11.98 -32.90 27.29
C PRO A 305 -11.42 -31.81 26.41
N ALA A 306 -10.54 -30.94 26.96
CA ALA A 306 -9.95 -29.84 26.24
C ALA A 306 -9.16 -30.29 24.99
N SER A 307 -8.54 -31.46 25.02
CA SER A 307 -7.85 -32.09 23.90
C SER A 307 -8.78 -32.39 22.73
N VAL A 308 -9.97 -32.89 23.03
CA VAL A 308 -11.04 -33.23 22.06
C VAL A 308 -11.52 -31.96 21.36
N LEU A 309 -11.91 -30.95 22.14
CA LEU A 309 -12.35 -29.65 21.60
C LEU A 309 -11.24 -28.97 20.79
N THR A 310 -9.99 -29.04 21.24
CA THR A 310 -8.85 -28.50 20.50
C THR A 310 -8.63 -29.21 19.17
N SER A 311 -8.72 -30.52 19.16
CA SER A 311 -8.62 -31.33 17.92
C SER A 311 -9.75 -31.02 16.96
N LEU A 312 -10.98 -30.98 17.47
CA LEU A 312 -12.19 -30.68 16.67
C LEU A 312 -12.11 -29.28 16.06
N ARG A 313 -11.73 -28.28 16.87
CA ARG A 313 -11.52 -26.90 16.38
C ARG A 313 -10.51 -26.85 15.24
N ARG A 314 -9.34 -27.49 15.39
CA ARG A 314 -8.30 -27.50 14.35
C ARG A 314 -8.80 -28.12 13.05
N LYS A 315 -9.53 -29.24 13.14
CA LYS A 315 -10.14 -29.88 11.96
C LYS A 315 -11.19 -28.98 11.32
N ALA A 316 -12.08 -28.38 12.10
CA ALA A 316 -13.12 -27.49 11.60
C ALA A 316 -12.55 -26.24 10.92
N VAL A 317 -11.45 -25.66 11.45
CA VAL A 317 -10.75 -24.55 10.81
C VAL A 317 -10.14 -24.98 9.47
N ALA A 318 -9.44 -26.10 9.42
CA ALA A 318 -8.86 -26.60 8.17
C ALA A 318 -9.93 -26.93 7.11
N ALA A 319 -11.07 -27.47 7.54
CA ALA A 319 -12.21 -27.72 6.66
C ALA A 319 -12.84 -26.42 6.16
N LEU A 320 -12.93 -25.39 7.02
CA LEU A 320 -13.42 -24.05 6.62
C LEU A 320 -12.50 -23.39 5.61
N ASP A 321 -11.17 -23.46 5.81
CA ASP A 321 -10.18 -22.97 4.83
C ASP A 321 -10.38 -23.63 3.47
N SER A 322 -10.58 -24.96 3.46
CA SER A 322 -10.85 -25.71 2.23
C SER A 322 -12.18 -25.30 1.59
N ALA A 323 -13.24 -25.09 2.37
CA ALA A 323 -14.54 -24.63 1.86
C ALA A 323 -14.46 -23.23 1.24
N ILE A 324 -13.67 -22.32 1.84
CA ILE A 324 -13.41 -20.99 1.27
C ILE A 324 -12.70 -21.12 -0.09
N MET A 325 -11.67 -21.94 -0.18
CA MET A 325 -10.90 -22.13 -1.41
C MET A 325 -11.75 -22.74 -2.53
N LEU A 326 -12.60 -23.72 -2.22
CA LEU A 326 -13.49 -24.35 -3.19
C LEU A 326 -14.57 -23.38 -3.70
N ARG A 327 -15.05 -22.49 -2.85
CA ARG A 327 -16.09 -21.54 -3.20
C ARG A 327 -15.55 -20.23 -3.79
N HIS A 328 -14.25 -20.02 -3.76
CA HIS A 328 -13.59 -18.97 -4.51
C HIS A 328 -13.63 -19.35 -5.99
N ASP A 329 -14.84 -19.24 -6.52
CA ASP A 329 -15.06 -19.34 -7.95
C ASP A 329 -14.33 -18.15 -8.56
N PHE A 330 -13.14 -18.40 -9.06
CA PHE A 330 -12.52 -17.50 -10.00
C PHE A 330 -13.46 -17.48 -11.20
N HIS A 331 -14.37 -16.52 -11.23
CA HIS A 331 -15.07 -16.21 -12.46
C HIS A 331 -13.99 -15.89 -13.49
N ARG A 332 -13.44 -16.95 -14.07
CA ARG A 332 -12.66 -16.80 -15.28
C ARG A 332 -13.63 -16.15 -16.24
N ARG A 333 -13.36 -14.88 -16.59
CA ARG A 333 -14.03 -14.31 -17.74
C ARG A 333 -14.02 -15.40 -18.80
N PRO A 334 -15.18 -15.78 -19.36
CA PRO A 334 -15.16 -16.64 -20.52
C PRO A 334 -14.14 -16.00 -21.44
N VAL A 335 -13.16 -16.76 -21.89
CA VAL A 335 -12.27 -16.33 -22.93
C VAL A 335 -13.23 -16.05 -24.07
N ASN A 336 -13.61 -14.78 -24.25
CA ASN A 336 -14.31 -14.37 -25.43
C ASN A 336 -13.36 -14.79 -26.53
N GLU A 337 -13.66 -15.87 -27.22
CA GLU A 337 -12.98 -16.20 -28.46
C GLU A 337 -13.02 -14.92 -29.27
N ILE A 338 -11.86 -14.32 -29.50
CA ILE A 338 -11.75 -13.17 -30.38
C ILE A 338 -12.09 -13.72 -31.74
N THR A 339 -13.37 -13.73 -32.05
CA THR A 339 -13.95 -14.37 -33.25
C THR A 339 -13.59 -13.63 -34.51
N SER A 340 -13.05 -12.42 -34.43
CA SER A 340 -12.52 -11.73 -35.60
C SER A 340 -11.26 -10.91 -35.27
N LYS A 341 -10.27 -10.95 -36.15
CA LYS A 341 -9.06 -10.12 -36.07
C LYS A 341 -9.38 -8.62 -36.07
N SER A 342 -10.53 -8.22 -36.59
CA SER A 342 -11.02 -6.83 -36.64
C SER A 342 -11.47 -6.31 -35.26
N ALA A 343 -11.71 -7.18 -34.27
CA ALA A 343 -12.06 -6.79 -32.91
C ALA A 343 -10.85 -6.39 -32.04
N ILE A 344 -9.63 -6.65 -32.52
CA ILE A 344 -8.41 -6.22 -31.85
C ILE A 344 -8.17 -4.76 -32.27
N PRO A 345 -8.08 -3.79 -31.28
CA PRO A 345 -7.73 -2.43 -31.65
C PRO A 345 -6.39 -2.42 -32.37
N HIS A 346 -6.40 -1.94 -33.62
CA HIS A 346 -5.18 -1.75 -34.39
C HIS A 346 -4.71 -0.31 -34.23
N TYR A 347 -3.40 -0.15 -34.15
CA TYR A 347 -2.82 1.18 -34.32
C TYR A 347 -3.06 1.60 -35.80
N PRO A 348 -3.54 2.84 -36.04
CA PRO A 348 -3.81 3.27 -37.41
C PRO A 348 -2.56 3.13 -38.27
N ALA A 349 -2.62 2.38 -39.36
CA ALA A 349 -1.48 2.17 -40.24
C ALA A 349 -1.00 3.46 -40.94
N SER A 350 -1.75 4.55 -40.81
CA SER A 350 -1.45 5.86 -41.38
C SER A 350 -0.44 6.69 -40.58
N GLU A 351 -0.18 6.34 -39.31
CA GLU A 351 0.83 7.05 -38.50
C GLU A 351 2.09 6.21 -38.39
N PRO A 352 3.25 6.71 -38.86
CA PRO A 352 4.51 6.02 -38.61
C PRO A 352 4.76 5.95 -37.10
N LEU A 353 4.69 4.74 -36.57
CA LEU A 353 5.04 4.49 -35.18
C LEU A 353 6.50 4.90 -34.96
N PRO A 354 6.80 5.88 -34.06
CA PRO A 354 8.18 6.20 -33.76
C PRO A 354 8.85 4.95 -33.20
N THR A 355 9.86 4.43 -33.89
CA THR A 355 10.58 3.19 -33.57
C THR A 355 11.04 3.11 -32.12
N ARG A 356 11.39 4.25 -31.52
CA ARG A 356 11.80 4.37 -30.12
C ARG A 356 10.71 4.08 -29.09
N HIS A 357 9.45 4.04 -29.51
CA HIS A 357 8.32 3.73 -28.62
C HIS A 357 7.93 2.25 -28.67
N LEU A 358 8.45 1.51 -29.62
CA LEU A 358 8.23 0.07 -29.76
C LEU A 358 9.36 -0.66 -29.03
N ASN A 359 9.03 -1.34 -27.96
CA ASN A 359 9.99 -2.17 -27.23
C ASN A 359 10.02 -3.56 -27.87
N ILE A 360 10.55 -3.67 -29.08
CA ILE A 360 10.69 -4.92 -29.82
C ILE A 360 11.96 -5.63 -29.34
N ALA A 361 11.80 -6.57 -28.42
CA ALA A 361 12.92 -7.26 -27.77
C ALA A 361 13.07 -8.72 -28.22
N ASN A 362 12.19 -9.23 -29.09
CA ASN A 362 12.23 -10.61 -29.56
C ASN A 362 11.54 -10.77 -30.92
N LYS A 363 11.83 -11.90 -31.55
CA LYS A 363 11.30 -12.25 -32.88
C LYS A 363 9.77 -12.27 -32.95
N TRP A 364 9.07 -12.66 -31.88
CA TRP A 364 7.62 -12.69 -31.84
C TRP A 364 7.02 -11.28 -31.90
N ALA A 365 7.58 -10.32 -31.18
CA ALA A 365 7.19 -8.93 -31.24
C ALA A 365 7.52 -8.33 -32.61
N GLU A 366 8.68 -8.63 -33.20
CA GLU A 366 9.08 -8.22 -34.53
C GLU A 366 8.10 -8.73 -35.59
N ASP A 367 7.78 -10.04 -35.60
CA ASP A 367 6.82 -10.65 -36.50
C ASP A 367 5.41 -10.06 -36.34
N PHE A 368 4.99 -9.75 -35.13
CA PHE A 368 3.71 -9.10 -34.87
C PHE A 368 3.65 -7.73 -35.54
N TYR A 369 4.66 -6.88 -35.29
CA TYR A 369 4.69 -5.54 -35.90
C TYR A 369 4.85 -5.56 -37.42
N LYS A 370 5.66 -6.46 -37.96
CA LYS A 370 5.76 -6.67 -39.43
C LYS A 370 4.42 -7.06 -40.04
N LYS A 371 3.65 -7.93 -39.40
CA LYS A 371 2.31 -8.33 -39.86
C LYS A 371 1.28 -7.22 -39.69
N SER A 372 1.39 -6.39 -38.67
CA SER A 372 0.40 -5.35 -38.37
C SER A 372 0.65 -4.04 -39.12
N VAL A 373 1.92 -3.70 -39.41
CA VAL A 373 2.34 -2.40 -39.99
C VAL A 373 2.88 -2.59 -41.41
N GLY A 374 3.05 -3.82 -41.88
CA GLY A 374 3.60 -4.16 -43.21
C GLY A 374 5.13 -4.31 -43.18
N THR A 375 5.70 -4.57 -44.38
CA THR A 375 7.13 -4.90 -44.54
C THR A 375 8.09 -3.75 -44.19
N ASN A 376 7.58 -2.53 -44.04
CA ASN A 376 8.34 -1.36 -43.63
C ASN A 376 8.26 -1.11 -42.11
N ALA A 377 7.94 -2.12 -41.31
CA ALA A 377 7.99 -1.99 -39.85
C ALA A 377 9.36 -1.47 -39.42
N PRO A 378 9.40 -0.37 -38.65
CA PRO A 378 10.67 0.20 -38.23
C PRO A 378 11.43 -0.80 -37.34
N LEU A 379 12.73 -0.96 -37.59
CA LEU A 379 13.61 -1.74 -36.75
C LEU A 379 13.62 -1.18 -35.33
N PRO A 380 13.78 -2.02 -34.32
CA PRO A 380 13.86 -1.56 -32.91
C PRO A 380 15.00 -0.55 -32.76
N TYR A 381 14.70 0.60 -32.15
CA TYR A 381 15.70 1.66 -31.93
C TYR A 381 16.71 1.28 -30.84
N ALA A 382 16.26 0.56 -29.83
CA ALA A 382 17.11 0.00 -28.78
C ALA A 382 16.44 -1.24 -28.18
N VAL A 383 17.19 -2.32 -28.12
CA VAL A 383 16.82 -3.55 -27.41
C VAL A 383 17.56 -3.53 -26.06
N GLU A 384 16.84 -3.68 -24.98
CA GLU A 384 17.46 -3.89 -23.67
C GLU A 384 18.10 -5.29 -23.65
N VAL A 385 19.43 -5.36 -23.77
CA VAL A 385 20.18 -6.62 -23.71
C VAL A 385 20.45 -7.02 -22.28
N ASP A 386 20.46 -8.30 -22.01
CA ASP A 386 20.84 -8.82 -20.70
C ASP A 386 22.27 -8.37 -20.33
N SER A 387 22.47 -7.97 -19.06
CA SER A 387 23.77 -7.53 -18.58
C SER A 387 24.86 -8.62 -18.71
N SER A 388 24.47 -9.90 -18.69
CA SER A 388 25.38 -11.03 -18.93
C SER A 388 25.92 -11.10 -20.38
N GLN A 389 25.25 -10.46 -21.34
CA GLN A 389 25.66 -10.44 -22.76
C GLN A 389 26.46 -9.18 -23.13
N ARG A 390 26.63 -8.21 -22.21
CA ARG A 390 27.37 -6.97 -22.49
C ARG A 390 28.88 -7.16 -22.60
N ASN A 391 29.44 -8.24 -22.09
CA ASN A 391 30.87 -8.50 -22.06
C ASN A 391 31.39 -9.23 -23.31
N ASN A 392 30.57 -9.48 -24.32
CA ASN A 392 30.94 -10.21 -25.53
C ASN A 392 30.90 -9.39 -26.83
N ASN A 393 30.95 -8.04 -26.73
CA ASN A 393 31.12 -7.16 -27.88
C ASN A 393 32.25 -6.16 -27.65
#